data_1268864a6dfcb016b136ec34c5b7b726
#
_entry.id   1268864a6dfcb016b136ec34c5b7b726
#
_cell.length_a   1.000
_cell.length_b   1.000
_cell.length_c   1.000
_cell.angle_alpha   90.00
_cell.angle_beta   90.00
_cell.angle_gamma   90.00
#
_symmetry.space_group_name_H-M   'P 1'
#
loop_
_entity.id
_entity.type
_entity.pdbx_description
1 polymer ?
#
loop_
_entity_poly.entity_id
_entity_poly.type
_entity_poly.pdbx_seq_one_letter_code
_entity_poly.pdbx_strand_id
1 'polypeptide(L)'
;MKKQDIKKVVLAYSGGLDTSIIIPWLKENYNNCEVIAVSGDVGQGTELDGLEEKAKATGASKLYVLDLKKDFVENYIFPTLKFGAKYEDYLLGTSFARPCIAKALADIAIKEGADAICHGCTGKGNDQVRFELTLKALCPDMAIIAPWREWDIKSRDEEIDYAEAHHILSLIHI
;
A
#
# COMPACT_ATOMS: atom_id res chain seq x y z
N MET A 1 10.20 -11.14 -13.91
CA MET A 1 9.55 -10.21 -14.85
C MET A 1 10.46 -9.00 -15.00
N LYS A 2 10.69 -8.49 -16.22
CA LYS A 2 11.49 -7.27 -16.42
C LYS A 2 10.59 -6.05 -16.13
N LYS A 3 11.16 -4.93 -15.68
CA LYS A 3 10.39 -3.69 -15.42
C LYS A 3 9.54 -3.26 -16.62
N GLN A 4 10.03 -3.47 -17.83
CA GLN A 4 9.35 -3.13 -19.09
C GLN A 4 8.10 -3.97 -19.40
N ASP A 5 7.98 -5.15 -18.78
CA ASP A 5 6.85 -6.07 -19.01
C ASP A 5 5.64 -5.73 -18.11
N ILE A 6 5.86 -4.93 -17.06
CA ILE A 6 4.82 -4.53 -16.09
C ILE A 6 4.01 -3.39 -16.69
N LYS A 7 2.73 -3.63 -16.92
CA LYS A 7 1.77 -2.67 -17.49
C LYS A 7 0.76 -2.16 -16.49
N LYS A 8 0.47 -2.94 -15.45
CA LYS A 8 -0.54 -2.62 -14.45
C LYS A 8 -0.05 -2.99 -13.06
N VAL A 9 -0.11 -2.04 -12.14
CA VAL A 9 0.33 -2.19 -10.75
C VAL A 9 -0.80 -1.84 -9.80
N VAL A 10 -1.05 -2.69 -8.81
CA VAL A 10 -1.91 -2.38 -7.66
C VAL A 10 -1.04 -1.85 -6.53
N LEU A 11 -1.33 -0.65 -6.06
CA LEU A 11 -0.57 0.05 -5.02
C LEU A 11 -1.34 0.07 -3.70
N ALA A 12 -0.71 -0.41 -2.61
CA ALA A 12 -1.18 -0.16 -1.25
C ALA A 12 -1.08 1.35 -0.97
N TYR A 13 -2.22 2.03 -0.91
CA TYR A 13 -2.29 3.48 -0.86
C TYR A 13 -2.93 3.97 0.44
N SER A 14 -2.18 4.74 1.22
CA SER A 14 -2.67 5.37 2.45
C SER A 14 -3.04 6.85 2.30
N GLY A 15 -2.69 7.46 1.16
CA GLY A 15 -2.83 8.90 0.96
C GLY A 15 -1.75 9.75 1.63
N GLY A 16 -0.82 9.15 2.38
CA GLY A 16 0.36 9.81 2.92
C GLY A 16 1.37 10.20 1.85
N LEU A 17 2.38 10.99 2.21
CA LEU A 17 3.43 11.45 1.29
C LEU A 17 4.11 10.25 0.61
N ASP A 18 4.61 9.30 1.41
CA ASP A 18 5.36 8.14 0.94
C ASP A 18 4.60 7.34 -0.13
N THR A 19 3.29 7.12 0.04
CA THR A 19 2.50 6.38 -0.95
C THR A 19 2.08 7.24 -2.14
N SER A 20 1.96 8.55 -1.97
CA SER A 20 1.59 9.46 -3.07
C SER A 20 2.72 9.63 -4.06
N ILE A 21 3.98 9.79 -3.61
CA ILE A 21 5.15 9.90 -4.51
C ILE A 21 5.42 8.60 -5.28
N ILE A 22 4.97 7.46 -4.78
CA ILE A 22 5.13 6.18 -5.46
C ILE A 22 4.37 6.14 -6.80
N ILE A 23 3.24 6.83 -6.93
CA ILE A 23 2.43 6.80 -8.17
C ILE A 23 3.21 7.34 -9.38
N PRO A 24 3.74 8.58 -9.38
CA PRO A 24 4.56 9.07 -10.48
C PRO A 24 5.85 8.27 -10.64
N TRP A 25 6.49 7.87 -9.54
CA TRP A 25 7.70 7.05 -9.59
C TRP A 25 7.48 5.71 -10.33
N LEU A 26 6.36 5.04 -10.09
CA LEU A 26 5.99 3.81 -10.81
C LEU A 26 5.86 4.07 -12.31
N LYS A 27 5.19 5.16 -12.70
CA LYS A 27 5.03 5.52 -14.11
C LYS A 27 6.37 5.81 -14.80
N GLU A 28 7.26 6.50 -14.13
CA GLU A 28 8.60 6.83 -14.66
C GLU A 28 9.48 5.58 -14.83
N ASN A 29 9.41 4.66 -13.87
CA ASN A 29 10.33 3.51 -13.81
C ASN A 29 9.77 2.23 -14.46
N TYR A 30 8.45 2.14 -14.69
CA TYR A 30 7.76 0.95 -15.18
C TYR A 30 6.95 1.24 -16.46
N ASN A 31 7.58 1.92 -17.43
CA ASN A 31 7.03 2.14 -18.78
C ASN A 31 5.62 2.77 -18.78
N ASN A 32 5.41 3.79 -17.97
CA ASN A 32 4.12 4.47 -17.81
C ASN A 32 2.97 3.50 -17.47
N CYS A 33 3.21 2.58 -16.56
CA CYS A 33 2.24 1.57 -16.15
C CYS A 33 0.94 2.20 -15.60
N GLU A 34 -0.15 1.47 -15.74
CA GLU A 34 -1.42 1.80 -15.07
C GLU A 34 -1.26 1.55 -13.57
N VAL A 35 -1.59 2.56 -12.74
CA VAL A 35 -1.52 2.45 -11.28
C VAL A 35 -2.93 2.48 -10.70
N ILE A 36 -3.32 1.38 -10.06
CA ILE A 36 -4.59 1.24 -9.33
C ILE A 36 -4.28 1.36 -7.84
N ALA A 37 -4.75 2.42 -7.22
CA ALA A 37 -4.60 2.63 -5.78
C ALA A 37 -5.65 1.82 -5.00
N VAL A 38 -5.24 1.21 -3.89
CA VAL A 38 -6.14 0.47 -3.01
C VAL A 38 -5.88 0.84 -1.56
N SER A 39 -6.91 1.26 -0.86
CA SER A 39 -6.91 1.56 0.56
C SER A 39 -7.87 0.62 1.29
N GLY A 40 -7.44 0.05 2.41
CA GLY A 40 -8.27 -0.78 3.27
C GLY A 40 -8.71 -0.01 4.51
N ASP A 41 -10.02 0.13 4.71
CA ASP A 41 -10.61 0.68 5.92
C ASP A 41 -10.72 -0.42 6.99
N VAL A 42 -9.84 -0.37 7.96
CA VAL A 42 -9.83 -1.25 9.14
C VAL A 42 -10.28 -0.50 10.41
N GLY A 43 -10.86 0.71 10.26
CA GLY A 43 -11.37 1.52 11.35
C GLY A 43 -10.52 2.77 11.66
N GLN A 44 -9.73 3.28 10.72
CA GLN A 44 -8.89 4.47 10.87
C GLN A 44 -9.65 5.82 10.76
N GLY A 45 -10.98 5.77 10.58
CA GLY A 45 -11.83 6.97 10.65
C GLY A 45 -11.60 7.95 9.50
N THR A 46 -11.37 9.22 9.82
CA THR A 46 -11.29 10.33 8.86
C THR A 46 -10.03 10.34 7.96
N GLU A 47 -9.09 9.42 8.18
CA GLU A 47 -7.87 9.32 7.34
C GLU A 47 -8.18 8.99 5.86
N LEU A 48 -9.40 8.54 5.58
CA LEU A 48 -9.87 8.19 4.23
C LEU A 48 -10.57 9.34 3.49
N ASP A 49 -10.81 10.46 4.16
CA ASP A 49 -11.50 11.61 3.58
C ASP A 49 -10.64 12.27 2.49
N GLY A 50 -11.23 12.58 1.34
CA GLY A 50 -10.55 13.22 0.21
C GLY A 50 -9.53 12.32 -0.53
N LEU A 51 -9.47 11.04 -0.20
CA LEU A 51 -8.48 10.11 -0.74
C LEU A 51 -8.63 9.91 -2.26
N GLU A 52 -9.88 9.97 -2.77
CA GLU A 52 -10.16 9.76 -4.19
C GLU A 52 -9.63 10.92 -5.05
N GLU A 53 -9.93 12.15 -4.66
CA GLU A 53 -9.42 13.33 -5.36
C GLU A 53 -7.89 13.35 -5.35
N LYS A 54 -7.30 13.01 -4.22
CA LYS A 54 -5.84 12.97 -4.06
C LYS A 54 -5.19 11.89 -4.93
N ALA A 55 -5.72 10.68 -4.93
CA ALA A 55 -5.20 9.60 -5.77
C ALA A 55 -5.27 9.95 -7.26
N LYS A 56 -6.40 10.52 -7.71
CA LYS A 56 -6.58 10.98 -9.10
C LYS A 56 -5.62 12.12 -9.46
N ALA A 57 -5.51 13.13 -8.60
CA ALA A 57 -4.62 14.26 -8.83
C ALA A 57 -3.14 13.83 -8.92
N THR A 58 -2.76 12.79 -8.18
CA THR A 58 -1.41 12.21 -8.21
C THR A 58 -1.19 11.30 -9.43
N GLY A 59 -2.26 10.93 -10.16
CA GLY A 59 -2.17 10.18 -11.41
C GLY A 59 -2.51 8.70 -11.31
N ALA A 60 -3.16 8.24 -10.24
CA ALA A 60 -3.77 6.91 -10.20
C ALA A 60 -4.93 6.84 -11.21
N SER A 61 -5.04 5.73 -11.93
CA SER A 61 -6.14 5.49 -12.88
C SER A 61 -7.45 5.17 -12.16
N LYS A 62 -7.36 4.58 -10.97
CA LYS A 62 -8.50 4.13 -10.17
C LYS A 62 -8.13 4.08 -8.70
N LEU A 63 -9.11 4.32 -7.82
CA LEU A 63 -8.99 4.04 -6.40
C LEU A 63 -10.07 3.05 -5.96
N TYR A 64 -9.67 2.09 -5.16
CA TYR A 64 -10.55 1.26 -4.33
C TYR A 64 -10.39 1.66 -2.87
N VAL A 65 -11.48 1.98 -2.20
CA VAL A 65 -11.55 2.06 -0.74
C VAL A 65 -12.42 0.90 -0.27
N LEU A 66 -11.81 -0.05 0.41
CA LEU A 66 -12.45 -1.31 0.80
C LEU A 66 -12.81 -1.27 2.29
N ASP A 67 -14.08 -1.46 2.62
CA ASP A 67 -14.51 -1.62 4.02
C ASP A 67 -14.11 -3.02 4.51
N LEU A 68 -13.04 -3.08 5.27
CA LEU A 68 -12.50 -4.30 5.86
C LEU A 68 -12.82 -4.43 7.36
N LYS A 69 -13.57 -3.49 7.95
CA LYS A 69 -13.80 -3.44 9.41
C LYS A 69 -14.38 -4.72 9.96
N LYS A 70 -15.41 -5.26 9.31
CA LYS A 70 -16.04 -6.51 9.75
C LYS A 70 -15.07 -7.68 9.64
N ASP A 71 -14.43 -7.87 8.49
CA ASP A 71 -13.47 -8.94 8.25
C ASP A 71 -12.30 -8.87 9.26
N PHE A 72 -11.77 -7.66 9.47
CA PHE A 72 -10.68 -7.42 10.40
C PHE A 72 -11.06 -7.79 11.84
N VAL A 73 -12.26 -7.42 12.30
CA VAL A 73 -12.73 -7.74 13.66
C VAL A 73 -13.00 -9.23 13.82
N GLU A 74 -13.76 -9.85 12.92
CA GLU A 74 -14.23 -11.23 13.06
C GLU A 74 -13.12 -12.27 12.84
N ASN A 75 -12.24 -12.03 11.84
CA ASN A 75 -11.28 -13.04 11.39
C ASN A 75 -9.84 -12.78 11.87
N TYR A 76 -9.55 -11.60 12.43
CA TYR A 76 -8.22 -11.27 12.95
C TYR A 76 -8.25 -10.88 14.44
N ILE A 77 -9.07 -9.89 14.84
CA ILE A 77 -9.08 -9.41 16.23
C ILE A 77 -9.66 -10.45 17.18
N PHE A 78 -10.85 -10.98 16.91
CA PHE A 78 -11.49 -11.93 17.80
C PHE A 78 -10.68 -13.23 18.00
N PRO A 79 -10.13 -13.87 16.98
CA PRO A 79 -9.27 -15.03 17.18
C PRO A 79 -8.05 -14.69 18.04
N THR A 80 -7.41 -13.56 17.79
CA THR A 80 -6.22 -13.12 18.56
C THR A 80 -6.54 -12.91 20.04
N LEU A 81 -7.68 -12.27 20.34
CA LEU A 81 -8.14 -12.08 21.72
C LEU A 81 -8.47 -13.40 22.38
N LYS A 82 -9.13 -14.33 21.69
CA LYS A 82 -9.48 -15.67 22.21
C LYS A 82 -8.24 -16.48 22.57
N PHE A 83 -7.16 -16.35 21.80
CA PHE A 83 -5.88 -17.00 22.07
C PHE A 83 -5.02 -16.25 23.10
N GLY A 84 -5.42 -15.05 23.52
CA GLY A 84 -4.61 -14.20 24.40
C GLY A 84 -3.28 -13.81 23.80
N ALA A 85 -3.19 -13.75 22.46
CA ALA A 85 -1.95 -13.46 21.77
C ALA A 85 -1.58 -11.99 21.95
N LYS A 86 -0.37 -11.76 22.47
CA LYS A 86 0.25 -10.44 22.63
C LYS A 86 1.77 -10.59 22.65
N TYR A 87 2.45 -9.49 22.38
CA TYR A 87 3.90 -9.40 22.56
C TYR A 87 4.17 -8.36 23.65
N GLU A 88 4.58 -8.84 24.84
CA GLU A 88 4.65 -8.03 26.06
C GLU A 88 3.29 -7.34 26.32
N ASP A 89 3.22 -5.99 26.28
CA ASP A 89 2.00 -5.21 26.41
C ASP A 89 1.40 -4.77 25.06
N TYR A 90 2.05 -5.13 23.95
CA TYR A 90 1.57 -4.83 22.61
C TYR A 90 0.53 -5.83 22.12
N LEU A 91 -0.68 -5.34 21.83
CA LEU A 91 -1.84 -6.14 21.41
C LEU A 91 -1.82 -6.56 19.94
N LEU A 92 -0.71 -6.36 19.25
CA LEU A 92 -0.46 -6.84 17.87
C LEU A 92 -1.40 -6.27 16.78
N GLY A 93 -2.13 -5.18 17.02
CA GLY A 93 -3.12 -4.63 16.08
C GLY A 93 -2.57 -4.42 14.68
N THR A 94 -1.42 -3.73 14.56
CA THR A 94 -0.74 -3.51 13.28
C THR A 94 -0.24 -4.81 12.65
N SER A 95 0.10 -5.81 13.48
CA SER A 95 0.65 -7.08 13.00
C SER A 95 -0.35 -7.89 12.17
N PHE A 96 -1.65 -7.81 12.47
CA PHE A 96 -2.66 -8.51 11.66
C PHE A 96 -3.51 -7.57 10.79
N ALA A 97 -3.47 -6.25 11.00
CA ALA A 97 -4.06 -5.31 10.04
C ALA A 97 -3.36 -5.39 8.68
N ARG A 98 -2.02 -5.53 8.67
CA ARG A 98 -1.25 -5.61 7.42
C ARG A 98 -1.57 -6.85 6.58
N PRO A 99 -1.64 -8.08 7.12
CA PRO A 99 -2.11 -9.25 6.39
C PRO A 99 -3.56 -9.12 5.89
N CYS A 100 -4.46 -8.52 6.66
CA CYS A 100 -5.83 -8.25 6.22
C CYS A 100 -5.86 -7.35 4.98
N ILE A 101 -5.14 -6.22 5.02
CA ILE A 101 -5.02 -5.30 3.89
C ILE A 101 -4.30 -5.97 2.71
N ALA A 102 -3.23 -6.73 2.95
CA ALA A 102 -2.48 -7.42 1.90
C ALA A 102 -3.35 -8.46 1.17
N LYS A 103 -4.21 -9.17 1.88
CA LYS A 103 -5.20 -10.07 1.27
C LYS A 103 -6.13 -9.29 0.33
N ALA A 104 -6.68 -8.17 0.78
CA ALA A 104 -7.55 -7.35 -0.05
C ALA A 104 -6.83 -6.79 -1.29
N LEU A 105 -5.54 -6.42 -1.16
CA LEU A 105 -4.70 -6.04 -2.30
C LEU A 105 -4.54 -7.18 -3.31
N ALA A 106 -4.27 -8.41 -2.83
CA ALA A 106 -4.17 -9.59 -3.69
C ALA A 106 -5.47 -9.86 -4.44
N ASP A 107 -6.61 -9.80 -3.76
CA ASP A 107 -7.92 -9.99 -4.36
C ASP A 107 -8.20 -8.96 -5.48
N ILE A 108 -7.87 -7.68 -5.26
CA ILE A 108 -8.01 -6.64 -6.28
C ILE A 108 -7.00 -6.83 -7.42
N ALA A 109 -5.76 -7.20 -7.13
CA ALA A 109 -4.75 -7.42 -8.15
C ALA A 109 -5.13 -8.56 -9.10
N ILE A 110 -5.65 -9.66 -8.57
CA ILE A 110 -6.18 -10.77 -9.35
C ILE A 110 -7.40 -10.32 -10.19
N LYS A 111 -8.33 -9.61 -9.58
CA LYS A 111 -9.55 -9.11 -10.24
C LYS A 111 -9.24 -8.17 -11.41
N GLU A 112 -8.27 -7.29 -11.25
CA GLU A 112 -7.86 -6.30 -12.26
C GLU A 112 -6.86 -6.86 -13.28
N GLY A 113 -6.39 -8.09 -13.09
CA GLY A 113 -5.35 -8.70 -13.94
C GLY A 113 -4.05 -7.91 -13.88
N ALA A 114 -3.64 -7.50 -12.69
CA ALA A 114 -2.41 -6.75 -12.48
C ALA A 114 -1.16 -7.63 -12.64
N ASP A 115 -0.08 -7.02 -13.08
CA ASP A 115 1.22 -7.69 -13.24
C ASP A 115 2.02 -7.67 -11.93
N ALA A 116 1.77 -6.67 -11.09
CA ALA A 116 2.52 -6.46 -9.85
C ALA A 116 1.66 -5.80 -8.76
N ILE A 117 2.10 -6.00 -7.51
CA ILE A 117 1.60 -5.28 -6.33
C ILE A 117 2.75 -4.46 -5.76
N CYS A 118 2.47 -3.20 -5.42
CA CYS A 118 3.43 -2.28 -4.84
C CYS A 118 3.01 -1.89 -3.42
N HIS A 119 3.98 -1.74 -2.52
CA HIS A 119 3.78 -1.21 -1.18
C HIS A 119 4.86 -0.18 -0.81
N GLY A 120 4.47 0.82 -0.01
CA GLY A 120 5.36 1.88 0.48
C GLY A 120 6.05 1.57 1.81
N CYS A 121 6.16 0.31 2.22
CA CYS A 121 6.82 -0.04 3.48
C CYS A 121 8.33 0.16 3.37
N THR A 122 8.91 0.78 4.41
CA THR A 122 10.37 0.94 4.48
C THR A 122 11.06 -0.42 4.60
N GLY A 123 12.25 -0.56 4.04
CA GLY A 123 13.01 -1.82 4.04
C GLY A 123 13.56 -2.25 5.42
N LYS A 124 13.27 -1.50 6.49
CA LYS A 124 13.80 -1.73 7.84
C LYS A 124 12.73 -2.21 8.84
N GLY A 125 11.44 -2.11 8.48
CA GLY A 125 10.33 -2.42 9.38
C GLY A 125 9.74 -3.81 9.17
N ASN A 126 8.93 -4.26 10.13
CA ASN A 126 8.21 -5.53 10.05
C ASN A 126 7.04 -5.50 9.04
N ASP A 127 6.55 -4.32 8.67
CA ASP A 127 5.38 -4.19 7.80
C ASP A 127 5.63 -4.75 6.40
N GLN A 128 6.83 -4.53 5.84
CA GLN A 128 7.20 -5.16 4.56
C GLN A 128 7.07 -6.68 4.60
N VAL A 129 7.56 -7.32 5.68
CA VAL A 129 7.50 -8.78 5.85
C VAL A 129 6.04 -9.24 5.90
N ARG A 130 5.18 -8.52 6.64
CA ARG A 130 3.75 -8.84 6.77
C ARG A 130 3.03 -8.76 5.43
N PHE A 131 3.28 -7.69 4.65
CA PHE A 131 2.72 -7.55 3.31
C PHE A 131 3.26 -8.64 2.37
N GLU A 132 4.58 -8.76 2.26
CA GLU A 132 5.19 -9.62 1.26
C GLU A 132 4.92 -11.11 1.50
N LEU A 133 4.97 -11.59 2.76
CA LEU A 133 4.65 -12.99 3.06
C LEU A 133 3.18 -13.31 2.73
N THR A 134 2.27 -12.41 3.05
CA THR A 134 0.85 -12.58 2.71
C THR A 134 0.64 -12.61 1.20
N LEU A 135 1.24 -11.67 0.47
CA LEU A 135 1.16 -11.61 -0.98
C LEU A 135 1.79 -12.84 -1.64
N LYS A 136 2.94 -13.29 -1.16
CA LYS A 136 3.60 -14.51 -1.67
C LYS A 136 2.79 -15.78 -1.41
N ALA A 137 2.04 -15.84 -0.32
CA ALA A 137 1.16 -16.97 -0.03
C ALA A 137 -0.09 -16.99 -0.93
N LEU A 138 -0.65 -15.81 -1.26
CA LEU A 138 -1.92 -15.70 -2.00
C LEU A 138 -1.74 -15.57 -3.51
N CYS A 139 -0.66 -14.95 -3.97
CA CYS A 139 -0.35 -14.72 -5.38
C CYS A 139 1.16 -14.89 -5.63
N PRO A 140 1.69 -16.14 -5.53
CA PRO A 140 3.13 -16.43 -5.55
C PRO A 140 3.84 -15.98 -6.83
N ASP A 141 3.15 -15.99 -7.96
CA ASP A 141 3.71 -15.65 -9.28
C ASP A 141 3.66 -14.15 -9.57
N MET A 142 2.94 -13.36 -8.76
CA MET A 142 2.83 -11.92 -8.96
C MET A 142 4.10 -11.20 -8.48
N ALA A 143 4.56 -10.23 -9.27
CA ALA A 143 5.71 -9.42 -8.89
C ALA A 143 5.37 -8.50 -7.70
N ILE A 144 6.31 -8.30 -6.79
CA ILE A 144 6.19 -7.35 -5.68
C ILE A 144 7.20 -6.22 -5.92
N ILE A 145 6.70 -4.98 -5.90
CA ILE A 145 7.51 -3.77 -6.04
C ILE A 145 7.57 -3.09 -4.67
N ALA A 146 8.79 -2.82 -4.21
CA ALA A 146 9.05 -2.12 -2.96
C ALA A 146 9.99 -0.94 -3.22
N PRO A 147 9.49 0.25 -3.53
CA PRO A 147 10.29 1.41 -3.95
C PRO A 147 11.44 1.72 -3.00
N TRP A 148 11.23 1.63 -1.69
CA TRP A 148 12.28 1.85 -0.68
C TRP A 148 13.53 0.97 -0.82
N ARG A 149 13.49 -0.07 -1.64
CA ARG A 149 14.65 -0.90 -2.00
C ARG A 149 15.23 -0.57 -3.37
N GLU A 150 14.55 0.25 -4.15
CA GLU A 150 14.85 0.48 -5.57
C GLU A 150 15.20 1.93 -5.88
N TRP A 151 14.59 2.89 -5.18
CA TRP A 151 14.78 4.31 -5.44
C TRP A 151 15.96 4.91 -4.67
N ASP A 152 16.41 6.09 -5.10
CA ASP A 152 17.52 6.79 -4.47
C ASP A 152 17.08 7.77 -3.35
N ILE A 153 15.77 7.95 -3.14
CA ILE A 153 15.19 8.78 -2.08
C ILE A 153 15.49 8.15 -0.72
N LYS A 154 16.19 8.86 0.16
CA LYS A 154 16.69 8.32 1.45
C LYS A 154 16.21 9.07 2.68
N SER A 155 15.62 10.24 2.49
CA SER A 155 15.18 11.12 3.56
C SER A 155 13.80 11.69 3.31
N ARG A 156 13.17 12.18 4.38
CA ARG A 156 11.87 12.87 4.30
C ARG A 156 11.96 14.15 3.48
N ASP A 157 13.06 14.86 3.55
CA ASP A 157 13.28 16.08 2.80
C ASP A 157 13.32 15.78 1.29
N GLU A 158 14.02 14.73 0.88
CA GLU A 158 14.06 14.29 -0.53
C GLU A 158 12.68 13.82 -1.03
N GLU A 159 11.83 13.24 -0.18
CA GLU A 159 10.44 12.93 -0.53
C GLU A 159 9.62 14.19 -0.77
N ILE A 160 9.82 15.23 0.05
CA ILE A 160 9.16 16.52 -0.09
C ILE A 160 9.61 17.19 -1.40
N ASP A 161 10.91 17.24 -1.65
CA ASP A 161 11.47 17.82 -2.88
C ASP A 161 10.90 17.10 -4.13
N TYR A 162 10.82 15.76 -4.08
CA TYR A 162 10.23 14.98 -5.16
C TYR A 162 8.73 15.29 -5.33
N ALA A 163 7.99 15.38 -4.23
CA ALA A 163 6.56 15.70 -4.26
C ALA A 163 6.30 17.12 -4.84
N GLU A 164 7.12 18.11 -4.45
CA GLU A 164 7.04 19.47 -4.99
C GLU A 164 7.33 19.50 -6.48
N ALA A 165 8.37 18.82 -6.93
CA ALA A 165 8.73 18.71 -8.34
C ALA A 165 7.62 18.09 -9.21
N HIS A 166 6.82 17.20 -8.62
CA HIS A 166 5.70 16.51 -9.29
C HIS A 166 4.33 17.13 -8.98
N HIS A 167 4.28 18.28 -8.29
CA HIS A 167 3.04 18.99 -7.90
C HIS A 167 2.06 18.11 -7.10
N ILE A 168 2.60 17.24 -6.24
CA ILE A 168 1.80 16.33 -5.40
C ILE A 168 1.35 17.09 -4.16
N LEU A 169 0.03 17.23 -3.98
CA LEU A 169 -0.54 17.77 -2.75
C LEU A 169 -0.39 16.77 -1.61
N SER A 170 0.49 17.04 -0.66
CA SER A 170 0.62 16.26 0.56
C SER A 170 0.01 17.00 1.76
N LEU A 171 -0.34 16.25 2.83
CA LEU A 171 -0.84 16.83 4.08
C LEU A 171 0.17 17.76 4.80
N ILE A 172 1.39 17.88 4.26
CA ILE A 172 2.42 18.78 4.79
C ILE A 172 2.19 20.23 4.32
N HIS A 173 1.33 20.43 3.32
CA HIS A 173 1.03 21.75 2.73
C HIS A 173 -0.30 22.33 3.21
N ILE A 174 -0.90 21.78 4.28
CA ILE A 174 -2.12 22.28 4.92
C ILE A 174 -1.80 22.82 6.31
#